data_bfddba2ea2afbcd40769e5989be40089
#
_entry.id   bfddba2ea2afbcd40769e5989be40089
#
_cell.length_a   1.000
_cell.length_b   1.000
_cell.length_c   1.000
_cell.angle_alpha   90.00
_cell.angle_beta   90.00
_cell.angle_gamma   90.00
#
_symmetry.space_group_name_H-M   'P 1'
#
loop_
_entity.id
_entity.type
_entity.pdbx_description
1 polymer ?
#
loop_
_entity_poly.entity_id
_entity_poly.type
_entity_poly.pdbx_seq_one_letter_code
_entity_poly.pdbx_strand_id
1 'polypeptide(L)'
;MEIKEYIRTHKYCLLMLYFPVYLVAFFTIDKIPARYIIECSLDSFIGFNQYMVIPYFIWYPWFVGWLIFFLIRDKDDFIRLAVVMFSGMTICLIIYVLWPNGVDLREEITGTDICSRIVELIRAADTPYAVCPSIHISTIAAIQLAINDTKLPEIKPLVKLLCGAVTLLIAYSTMAIKQHSIVDVFWGAVLSIVLYYIYIICEKIFKRMLKEKEERI
;
A
#
# COMPACT_ATOMS: atom_id res chain seq x y z
N MET A 1 -2.83 -20.56 -23.52
CA MET A 1 -2.38 -19.26 -24.06
C MET A 1 -1.00 -18.97 -23.50
N GLU A 2 -0.01 -18.78 -24.35
CA GLU A 2 1.36 -18.48 -23.90
C GLU A 2 1.40 -17.09 -23.25
N ILE A 3 2.25 -16.93 -22.21
CA ILE A 3 2.40 -15.67 -21.45
C ILE A 3 2.69 -14.48 -22.40
N LYS A 4 3.51 -14.69 -23.44
CA LYS A 4 3.83 -13.66 -24.45
C LYS A 4 2.59 -13.18 -25.22
N GLU A 5 1.69 -14.08 -25.56
CA GLU A 5 0.45 -13.77 -26.28
C GLU A 5 -0.54 -13.03 -25.38
N TYR A 6 -0.63 -13.44 -24.10
CA TYR A 6 -1.43 -12.73 -23.10
C TYR A 6 -0.95 -11.29 -22.91
N ILE A 7 0.34 -11.05 -22.73
CA ILE A 7 0.90 -9.69 -22.56
C ILE A 7 0.68 -8.85 -23.82
N ARG A 8 0.80 -9.44 -25.02
CA ARG A 8 0.59 -8.70 -26.29
C ARG A 8 -0.84 -8.20 -26.44
N THR A 9 -1.81 -8.98 -25.98
CA THR A 9 -3.24 -8.65 -26.03
C THR A 9 -3.69 -7.79 -24.84
N HIS A 10 -2.97 -7.87 -23.69
CA HIS A 10 -3.32 -7.22 -22.42
C HIS A 10 -2.19 -6.28 -21.96
N LYS A 11 -1.90 -5.25 -22.76
CA LYS A 11 -0.77 -4.32 -22.51
C LYS A 11 -0.78 -3.68 -21.12
N TYR A 12 -1.93 -3.57 -20.45
CA TYR A 12 -2.04 -3.06 -19.09
C TYR A 12 -1.28 -3.92 -18.05
N CYS A 13 -0.98 -5.19 -18.36
CA CYS A 13 -0.11 -6.02 -17.53
C CYS A 13 1.30 -5.43 -17.36
N LEU A 14 1.74 -4.57 -18.30
CA LEU A 14 3.04 -3.91 -18.22
C LEU A 14 3.14 -2.95 -17.02
N LEU A 15 2.01 -2.53 -16.44
CA LEU A 15 2.02 -1.76 -15.19
C LEU A 15 2.71 -2.52 -14.05
N MET A 16 2.72 -3.85 -14.07
CA MET A 16 3.43 -4.65 -13.07
C MET A 16 4.96 -4.48 -13.13
N LEU A 17 5.51 -3.99 -14.24
CA LEU A 17 6.94 -3.65 -14.35
C LEU A 17 7.34 -2.47 -13.45
N TYR A 18 6.37 -1.78 -12.88
CA TYR A 18 6.60 -0.77 -11.85
C TYR A 18 7.36 -1.33 -10.64
N PHE A 19 7.06 -2.55 -10.21
CA PHE A 19 7.63 -3.13 -8.98
C PHE A 19 9.15 -3.24 -8.96
N PRO A 20 9.83 -3.81 -9.96
CA PRO A 20 11.29 -3.86 -9.95
C PRO A 20 11.91 -2.47 -9.82
N VAL A 21 11.37 -1.47 -10.52
CA VAL A 21 11.85 -0.08 -10.46
C VAL A 21 11.62 0.51 -9.07
N TYR A 22 10.41 0.31 -8.54
CA TYR A 22 10.04 0.75 -7.20
C TYR A 22 10.95 0.15 -6.12
N LEU A 23 11.22 -1.16 -6.15
CA LEU A 23 12.06 -1.84 -5.15
C LEU A 23 13.48 -1.26 -5.14
N VAL A 24 14.07 -1.05 -6.32
CA VAL A 24 15.40 -0.42 -6.40
C VAL A 24 15.38 0.99 -5.81
N ALA A 25 14.36 1.79 -6.14
CA ALA A 25 14.22 3.14 -5.61
C ALA A 25 14.01 3.12 -4.08
N PHE A 26 13.12 2.26 -3.59
CA PHE A 26 12.80 2.15 -2.16
C PHE A 26 14.05 1.80 -1.35
N PHE A 27 14.75 0.71 -1.66
CA PHE A 27 15.94 0.29 -0.91
C PHE A 27 17.13 1.24 -1.03
N THR A 28 17.08 2.17 -1.98
CA THR A 28 18.06 3.26 -2.08
C THR A 28 17.67 4.42 -1.17
N ILE A 29 16.40 4.81 -1.17
CA ILE A 29 15.86 5.95 -0.43
C ILE A 29 15.76 5.63 1.06
N ASP A 30 15.39 4.41 1.44
CA ASP A 30 15.31 3.93 2.83
C ASP A 30 16.61 4.09 3.62
N LYS A 31 17.75 4.19 2.94
CA LYS A 31 19.07 4.42 3.57
C LYS A 31 19.35 5.90 3.88
N ILE A 32 18.48 6.83 3.48
CA ILE A 32 18.65 8.26 3.76
C ILE A 32 18.28 8.51 5.22
N PRO A 33 19.22 8.97 6.07
CA PRO A 33 18.93 9.21 7.48
C PRO A 33 17.82 10.25 7.67
N ALA A 34 16.91 9.95 8.59
CA ALA A 34 15.82 10.88 8.92
C ALA A 34 16.37 12.20 9.50
N ARG A 35 15.80 13.30 9.05
CA ARG A 35 16.00 14.64 9.64
C ARG A 35 14.84 15.02 10.57
N TYR A 36 13.70 14.38 10.37
CA TYR A 36 12.45 14.67 11.11
C TYR A 36 11.91 13.38 11.70
N ILE A 37 11.67 13.37 13.00
CA ILE A 37 11.05 12.23 13.68
C ILE A 37 9.54 12.44 13.69
N ILE A 38 8.81 11.42 13.28
CA ILE A 38 7.35 11.40 13.16
C ILE A 38 6.80 10.51 14.27
N GLU A 39 6.23 11.15 15.28
CA GLU A 39 5.60 10.48 16.42
C GLU A 39 4.57 11.39 17.07
N CYS A 40 3.68 10.82 17.85
CA CYS A 40 2.76 11.58 18.68
C CYS A 40 2.52 10.88 20.03
N SER A 41 1.95 11.59 20.98
CA SER A 41 1.67 11.03 22.32
C SER A 41 0.76 9.79 22.30
N LEU A 42 -0.03 9.60 21.24
CA LEU A 42 -0.90 8.44 21.11
C LEU A 42 -0.14 7.14 20.81
N ASP A 43 1.08 7.22 20.26
CA ASP A 43 1.92 6.04 19.96
C ASP A 43 2.29 5.26 21.23
N SER A 44 2.30 5.93 22.38
CA SER A 44 2.58 5.29 23.69
C SER A 44 1.47 4.36 24.16
N PHE A 45 0.24 4.51 23.65
CA PHE A 45 -0.87 3.61 23.97
C PHE A 45 -0.79 2.28 23.22
N ILE A 46 0.02 2.21 22.17
CA ILE A 46 0.23 0.98 21.40
C ILE A 46 1.55 0.34 21.87
N GLY A 47 1.44 -0.61 22.79
CA GLY A 47 2.62 -1.36 23.27
C GLY A 47 3.24 -2.23 22.16
N PHE A 48 4.55 -2.49 22.30
CA PHE A 48 5.23 -3.44 21.39
C PHE A 48 4.66 -4.85 21.57
N ASN A 49 4.39 -5.52 20.46
CA ASN A 49 3.92 -6.90 20.45
C ASN A 49 4.52 -7.64 19.25
N GLN A 50 5.51 -8.50 19.51
CA GLN A 50 6.20 -9.28 18.47
C GLN A 50 5.29 -10.21 17.68
N TYR A 51 4.18 -10.70 18.27
CA TYR A 51 3.26 -11.59 17.59
C TYR A 51 2.48 -10.90 16.45
N MET A 52 2.42 -9.58 16.48
CA MET A 52 1.84 -8.79 15.39
C MET A 52 2.69 -8.81 14.12
N VAL A 53 3.86 -9.41 14.15
CA VAL A 53 4.63 -9.70 12.93
C VAL A 53 3.89 -10.65 11.98
N ILE A 54 3.02 -11.51 12.49
CA ILE A 54 2.23 -12.44 11.66
C ILE A 54 1.26 -11.67 10.75
N PRO A 55 0.33 -10.84 11.25
CA PRO A 55 -0.52 -10.03 10.40
C PRO A 55 0.27 -8.99 9.58
N TYR A 56 1.41 -8.50 10.06
CA TYR A 56 2.30 -7.65 9.27
C TYR A 56 2.76 -8.35 7.98
N PHE A 57 3.16 -9.63 8.07
CA PHE A 57 3.57 -10.41 6.90
C PHE A 57 2.43 -10.69 5.92
N ILE A 58 1.18 -10.66 6.36
CA ILE A 58 0.02 -10.80 5.47
C ILE A 58 0.00 -9.67 4.43
N TRP A 59 0.57 -8.51 4.72
CA TRP A 59 0.65 -7.39 3.78
C TRP A 59 1.26 -7.79 2.43
N TYR A 60 2.34 -8.57 2.40
CA TYR A 60 3.02 -8.97 1.15
C TYR A 60 2.11 -9.78 0.21
N PRO A 61 1.56 -10.93 0.61
CA PRO A 61 0.64 -11.66 -0.25
C PRO A 61 -0.69 -10.91 -0.46
N TRP A 62 -1.07 -10.02 0.45
CA TRP A 62 -2.29 -9.23 0.35
C TRP A 62 -2.25 -8.29 -0.85
N PHE A 63 -1.24 -7.45 -0.96
CA PHE A 63 -1.17 -6.51 -2.06
C PHE A 63 -0.89 -7.18 -3.42
N VAL A 64 -0.01 -8.19 -3.46
CA VAL A 64 0.26 -8.96 -4.67
C VAL A 64 -0.98 -9.76 -5.10
N GLY A 65 -1.64 -10.39 -4.14
CA GLY A 65 -2.83 -11.23 -4.39
C GLY A 65 -3.99 -10.42 -5.00
N TRP A 66 -4.29 -9.24 -4.45
CA TRP A 66 -5.36 -8.39 -4.98
C TRP A 66 -5.02 -7.78 -6.33
N LEU A 67 -3.77 -7.40 -6.57
CA LEU A 67 -3.35 -6.95 -7.90
C LEU A 67 -3.50 -8.05 -8.94
N ILE A 68 -3.05 -9.27 -8.64
CA ILE A 68 -3.20 -10.42 -9.55
C ILE A 68 -4.67 -10.79 -9.72
N PHE A 69 -5.46 -10.77 -8.65
CA PHE A 69 -6.89 -11.05 -8.71
C PHE A 69 -7.59 -10.12 -9.69
N PHE A 70 -7.47 -8.81 -9.53
CA PHE A 70 -8.09 -7.85 -10.44
C PHE A 70 -7.48 -7.91 -11.85
N LEU A 71 -6.18 -8.13 -11.99
CA LEU A 71 -5.53 -8.32 -13.28
C LEU A 71 -6.19 -9.41 -14.13
N ILE A 72 -6.61 -10.50 -13.48
CA ILE A 72 -7.23 -11.65 -14.14
C ILE A 72 -8.73 -11.46 -14.31
N ARG A 73 -9.41 -10.80 -13.36
CA ARG A 73 -10.87 -10.76 -13.28
C ARG A 73 -11.50 -9.54 -13.96
N ASP A 74 -10.89 -8.37 -13.83
CA ASP A 74 -11.44 -7.12 -14.38
C ASP A 74 -10.34 -6.10 -14.67
N LYS A 75 -10.23 -5.74 -15.93
CA LYS A 75 -9.22 -4.78 -16.42
C LYS A 75 -9.37 -3.41 -15.79
N ASP A 76 -10.60 -2.90 -15.66
CA ASP A 76 -10.85 -1.52 -15.20
C ASP A 76 -10.58 -1.41 -13.70
N ASP A 77 -10.97 -2.42 -12.92
CA ASP A 77 -10.64 -2.51 -11.50
C ASP A 77 -9.13 -2.67 -11.27
N PHE A 78 -8.45 -3.47 -12.11
CA PHE A 78 -6.99 -3.59 -12.06
C PHE A 78 -6.30 -2.25 -12.35
N ILE A 79 -6.67 -1.57 -13.43
CA ILE A 79 -6.05 -0.28 -13.81
C ILE A 79 -6.29 0.74 -12.69
N ARG A 80 -7.52 0.81 -12.15
CA ARG A 80 -7.85 1.69 -11.03
C ARG A 80 -6.96 1.43 -9.82
N LEU A 81 -6.88 0.18 -9.38
CA LEU A 81 -6.04 -0.21 -8.25
C LEU A 81 -4.56 0.10 -8.53
N ALA A 82 -4.04 -0.31 -9.68
CA ALA A 82 -2.63 -0.13 -10.03
C ALA A 82 -2.25 1.36 -10.09
N VAL A 83 -3.08 2.20 -10.74
CA VAL A 83 -2.80 3.65 -10.85
C VAL A 83 -2.83 4.32 -9.48
N VAL A 84 -3.85 4.06 -8.67
CA VAL A 84 -3.94 4.67 -7.33
C VAL A 84 -2.78 4.21 -6.43
N MET A 85 -2.53 2.91 -6.39
CA MET A 85 -1.49 2.31 -5.56
C MET A 85 -0.10 2.78 -5.98
N PHE A 86 0.25 2.69 -7.26
CA PHE A 86 1.59 3.05 -7.75
C PHE A 86 1.84 4.55 -7.67
N SER A 87 0.82 5.38 -7.88
CA SER A 87 0.91 6.82 -7.64
C SER A 87 1.16 7.11 -6.17
N GLY A 88 0.46 6.45 -5.25
CA GLY A 88 0.67 6.59 -3.81
C GLY A 88 2.09 6.21 -3.40
N MET A 89 2.56 5.04 -3.84
CA MET A 89 3.92 4.57 -3.60
C MET A 89 4.97 5.55 -4.15
N THR A 90 4.77 6.07 -5.37
CA THR A 90 5.69 7.05 -5.98
C THR A 90 5.71 8.36 -5.21
N ILE A 91 4.55 8.88 -4.78
CA ILE A 91 4.44 10.11 -4.00
C ILE A 91 5.13 9.93 -2.64
N CYS A 92 4.97 8.78 -1.98
CA CYS A 92 5.70 8.47 -0.76
C CYS A 92 7.23 8.56 -0.98
N LEU A 93 7.75 7.92 -2.02
CA LEU A 93 9.20 7.98 -2.34
C LEU A 93 9.66 9.41 -2.59
N ILE A 94 8.89 10.23 -3.32
CA ILE A 94 9.21 11.64 -3.57
C ILE A 94 9.25 12.41 -2.24
N ILE A 95 8.26 12.19 -1.35
CA ILE A 95 8.22 12.83 -0.04
C ILE A 95 9.42 12.42 0.80
N TYR A 96 9.81 11.15 0.82
CA TYR A 96 10.96 10.66 1.59
C TYR A 96 12.28 11.30 1.16
N VAL A 97 12.44 11.59 -0.13
CA VAL A 97 13.61 12.30 -0.64
C VAL A 97 13.58 13.78 -0.29
N LEU A 98 12.43 14.44 -0.46
CA LEU A 98 12.28 15.88 -0.23
C LEU A 98 12.19 16.23 1.27
N TRP A 99 11.67 15.33 2.06
CA TRP A 99 11.45 15.47 3.50
C TRP A 99 11.86 14.18 4.21
N PRO A 100 13.18 13.95 4.41
CA PRO A 100 13.69 12.74 5.06
C PRO A 100 13.14 12.61 6.48
N ASN A 101 12.30 11.64 6.70
CA ASN A 101 11.58 11.42 7.94
C ASN A 101 11.76 9.99 8.45
N GLY A 102 11.47 9.78 9.72
CA GLY A 102 11.58 8.48 10.38
C GLY A 102 10.85 8.45 11.71
N VAL A 103 10.87 7.30 12.36
CA VAL A 103 10.33 7.09 13.71
C VAL A 103 11.42 6.69 14.69
N ASP A 104 11.23 7.07 15.97
CA ASP A 104 12.08 6.63 17.09
C ASP A 104 11.22 5.86 18.12
N LEU A 105 10.49 4.87 17.64
CA LEU A 105 9.54 4.08 18.41
C LEU A 105 10.05 2.67 18.73
N ARG A 106 11.19 2.26 18.17
CA ARG A 106 11.71 0.88 18.27
C ARG A 106 12.23 0.60 19.66
N GLU A 107 11.51 -0.24 20.39
CA GLU A 107 11.91 -0.75 21.69
C GLU A 107 12.89 -1.92 21.54
N GLU A 108 13.67 -2.22 22.59
CA GLU A 108 14.56 -3.38 22.65
C GLU A 108 13.73 -4.67 22.61
N ILE A 109 14.16 -5.64 21.78
CA ILE A 109 13.51 -6.94 21.70
C ILE A 109 14.16 -7.87 22.71
N THR A 110 13.44 -8.18 23.79
CA THR A 110 13.91 -9.08 24.85
C THR A 110 13.47 -10.52 24.64
N GLY A 111 12.51 -10.77 23.72
CA GLY A 111 11.99 -12.10 23.40
C GLY A 111 13.00 -12.94 22.62
N THR A 112 13.01 -14.26 22.85
CA THR A 112 13.86 -15.23 22.15
C THR A 112 13.07 -16.15 21.22
N ASP A 113 11.76 -15.95 21.15
CA ASP A 113 10.86 -16.72 20.30
C ASP A 113 11.02 -16.39 18.81
N ILE A 114 10.39 -17.19 17.96
CA ILE A 114 10.50 -17.06 16.50
C ILE A 114 9.95 -15.72 15.99
N CYS A 115 8.88 -15.18 16.59
CA CYS A 115 8.31 -13.91 16.19
C CYS A 115 9.26 -12.75 16.51
N SER A 116 9.92 -12.78 17.68
CA SER A 116 10.95 -11.82 18.06
C SER A 116 12.09 -11.81 17.04
N ARG A 117 12.61 -12.97 16.67
CA ARG A 117 13.67 -13.09 15.65
C ARG A 117 13.24 -12.57 14.29
N ILE A 118 11.98 -12.80 13.91
CA ILE A 118 11.44 -12.29 12.64
C ILE A 118 11.36 -10.75 12.69
N VAL A 119 10.94 -10.15 13.81
CA VAL A 119 10.94 -8.69 13.96
C VAL A 119 12.34 -8.12 13.86
N GLU A 120 13.35 -8.79 14.45
CA GLU A 120 14.77 -8.39 14.31
C GLU A 120 15.21 -8.39 12.86
N LEU A 121 14.88 -9.45 12.10
CA LEU A 121 15.19 -9.53 10.66
C LEU A 121 14.53 -8.43 9.85
N ILE A 122 13.25 -8.11 10.16
CA ILE A 122 12.55 -6.97 9.51
C ILE A 122 13.30 -5.67 9.83
N ARG A 123 13.62 -5.41 11.10
CA ARG A 123 14.31 -4.19 11.51
C ARG A 123 15.72 -4.05 10.93
N ALA A 124 16.36 -5.17 10.60
CA ALA A 124 17.65 -5.18 9.91
C ALA A 124 17.54 -4.89 8.41
N ALA A 125 16.41 -5.30 7.78
CA ALA A 125 16.17 -5.12 6.36
C ALA A 125 15.50 -3.79 6.03
N ASP A 126 14.67 -3.26 6.92
CA ASP A 126 13.86 -2.07 6.79
C ASP A 126 14.24 -1.07 7.90
N THR A 127 14.79 0.06 7.52
CA THR A 127 15.29 1.05 8.47
C THR A 127 14.13 1.77 9.19
N PRO A 128 14.35 2.54 10.28
CA PRO A 128 13.30 3.37 10.86
C PRO A 128 13.08 4.68 10.09
N TYR A 129 13.58 4.77 8.85
CA TYR A 129 13.49 5.95 8.00
C TYR A 129 12.44 5.75 6.90
N ALA A 130 12.15 6.81 6.15
CA ALA A 130 11.23 6.77 5.01
C ALA A 130 9.84 6.22 5.39
N VAL A 131 9.21 6.76 6.44
CA VAL A 131 8.00 6.19 7.06
C VAL A 131 6.73 6.98 6.76
N CYS A 132 6.79 8.31 6.63
CA CYS A 132 5.60 9.16 6.47
C CYS A 132 5.52 9.80 5.07
N PRO A 133 4.40 9.62 4.35
CA PRO A 133 3.23 8.76 4.62
C PRO A 133 3.54 7.27 4.54
N SER A 134 2.86 6.42 5.32
CA SER A 134 3.12 4.98 5.30
C SER A 134 2.72 4.33 3.96
N ILE A 135 3.67 3.69 3.28
CA ILE A 135 3.43 2.91 2.07
C ILE A 135 2.57 1.68 2.38
N HIS A 136 2.80 1.03 3.51
CA HIS A 136 1.98 -0.11 3.95
C HIS A 136 0.50 0.29 3.97
N ILE A 137 0.20 1.41 4.62
CA ILE A 137 -1.17 1.89 4.76
C ILE A 137 -1.73 2.42 3.44
N SER A 138 -0.94 3.16 2.69
CA SER A 138 -1.38 3.65 1.37
C SER A 138 -1.79 2.50 0.47
N THR A 139 -1.00 1.42 0.41
CA THR A 139 -1.32 0.27 -0.45
C THR A 139 -2.56 -0.48 -0.01
N ILE A 140 -2.71 -0.79 1.30
CA ILE A 140 -3.89 -1.52 1.79
C ILE A 140 -5.16 -0.67 1.74
N ALA A 141 -5.07 0.64 1.91
CA ALA A 141 -6.19 1.56 1.73
C ALA A 141 -6.65 1.60 0.28
N ALA A 142 -5.72 1.69 -0.69
CA ALA A 142 -6.03 1.62 -2.12
C ALA A 142 -6.75 0.31 -2.48
N ILE A 143 -6.27 -0.83 -1.94
CA ILE A 143 -6.89 -2.14 -2.12
C ILE A 143 -8.31 -2.15 -1.55
N GLN A 144 -8.51 -1.69 -0.33
CA GLN A 144 -9.82 -1.68 0.31
C GLN A 144 -10.82 -0.81 -0.44
N LEU A 145 -10.39 0.34 -0.95
CA LEU A 145 -11.23 1.22 -1.77
C LEU A 145 -11.64 0.52 -3.09
N ALA A 146 -10.69 -0.15 -3.76
CA ALA A 146 -10.98 -0.92 -4.97
C ALA A 146 -11.95 -2.09 -4.70
N ILE A 147 -11.75 -2.84 -3.59
CA ILE A 147 -12.65 -3.92 -3.16
C ILE A 147 -14.05 -3.38 -2.88
N ASN A 148 -14.17 -2.22 -2.25
CA ASN A 148 -15.46 -1.63 -1.92
C ASN A 148 -16.24 -1.17 -3.17
N ASP A 149 -15.54 -0.72 -4.21
CA ASP A 149 -16.15 -0.16 -5.42
C ASP A 149 -16.43 -1.20 -6.51
N THR A 150 -15.67 -2.31 -6.52
CA THR A 150 -15.85 -3.37 -7.53
C THR A 150 -17.26 -3.94 -7.54
N LYS A 151 -17.73 -4.25 -8.74
CA LYS A 151 -19.02 -4.90 -9.00
C LYS A 151 -18.89 -6.40 -9.30
N LEU A 152 -17.71 -6.97 -9.13
CA LEU A 152 -17.50 -8.40 -9.32
C LEU A 152 -18.42 -9.22 -8.41
N PRO A 153 -19.19 -10.19 -8.95
CA PRO A 153 -20.19 -10.93 -8.19
C PRO A 153 -19.61 -11.78 -7.07
N GLU A 154 -18.33 -12.11 -7.14
CA GLU A 154 -17.60 -12.84 -6.11
C GLU A 154 -17.35 -11.98 -4.85
N ILE A 155 -17.28 -10.66 -5.02
CA ILE A 155 -16.96 -9.73 -3.94
C ILE A 155 -18.26 -9.27 -3.25
N LYS A 156 -18.86 -10.19 -2.51
CA LYS A 156 -20.06 -9.94 -1.72
C LYS A 156 -19.79 -9.01 -0.53
N PRO A 157 -20.82 -8.37 0.06
CA PRO A 157 -20.66 -7.48 1.21
C PRO A 157 -19.86 -8.10 2.37
N LEU A 158 -20.07 -9.39 2.65
CA LEU A 158 -19.29 -10.11 3.68
C LEU A 158 -17.80 -10.16 3.33
N VAL A 159 -17.45 -10.39 2.07
CA VAL A 159 -16.04 -10.39 1.62
C VAL A 159 -15.44 -9.00 1.82
N LYS A 160 -16.15 -7.93 1.45
CA LYS A 160 -15.72 -6.53 1.65
C LYS A 160 -15.45 -6.24 3.13
N LEU A 161 -16.34 -6.70 4.01
CA LEU A 161 -16.20 -6.54 5.46
C LEU A 161 -14.97 -7.29 5.99
N LEU A 162 -14.80 -8.57 5.60
CA LEU A 162 -13.65 -9.39 6.02
C LEU A 162 -12.34 -8.80 5.53
N CYS A 163 -12.30 -8.33 4.28
CA CYS A 163 -11.12 -7.62 3.75
C CYS A 163 -10.82 -6.34 4.54
N GLY A 164 -11.86 -5.59 4.93
CA GLY A 164 -11.72 -4.44 5.81
C GLY A 164 -11.12 -4.78 7.17
N ALA A 165 -11.56 -5.90 7.77
CA ALA A 165 -11.00 -6.37 9.03
C ALA A 165 -9.49 -6.75 8.87
N VAL A 166 -9.12 -7.43 7.78
CA VAL A 166 -7.72 -7.75 7.49
C VAL A 166 -6.91 -6.47 7.26
N THR A 167 -7.45 -5.50 6.51
CA THR A 167 -6.82 -4.19 6.28
C THR A 167 -6.53 -3.48 7.61
N LEU A 168 -7.49 -3.43 8.53
CA LEU A 168 -7.31 -2.83 9.85
C LEU A 168 -6.29 -3.61 10.70
N LEU A 169 -6.31 -4.93 10.63
CA LEU A 169 -5.36 -5.77 11.35
C LEU A 169 -3.92 -5.55 10.85
N ILE A 170 -3.72 -5.45 9.54
CA ILE A 170 -2.41 -5.12 8.96
C ILE A 170 -1.98 -3.71 9.42
N ALA A 171 -2.88 -2.72 9.35
CA ALA A 171 -2.58 -1.36 9.81
C ALA A 171 -2.16 -1.34 11.29
N TYR A 172 -2.92 -1.99 12.16
CA TYR A 172 -2.58 -2.09 13.58
C TYR A 172 -1.23 -2.79 13.79
N SER A 173 -0.94 -3.85 13.03
CA SER A 173 0.29 -4.61 13.16
C SER A 173 1.54 -3.79 12.88
N THR A 174 1.50 -2.85 11.92
CA THR A 174 2.65 -1.98 11.60
C THR A 174 3.02 -1.08 12.79
N MET A 175 2.02 -0.61 13.54
CA MET A 175 2.23 0.20 14.74
C MET A 175 2.66 -0.68 15.93
N ALA A 176 2.07 -1.85 16.10
CA ALA A 176 2.36 -2.74 17.21
C ALA A 176 3.76 -3.37 17.17
N ILE A 177 4.35 -3.57 15.97
CA ILE A 177 5.78 -3.95 15.85
C ILE A 177 6.73 -2.73 15.82
N LYS A 178 6.18 -1.51 16.00
CA LYS A 178 6.94 -0.25 16.07
C LYS A 178 7.67 0.10 14.77
N GLN A 179 7.08 -0.21 13.62
CA GLN A 179 7.56 0.24 12.31
C GLN A 179 6.95 1.58 11.91
N HIS A 180 5.76 1.89 12.39
CA HIS A 180 4.99 3.08 12.03
C HIS A 180 4.37 3.77 13.24
N SER A 181 4.26 5.11 13.17
CA SER A 181 3.47 5.95 14.06
C SER A 181 2.01 6.03 13.58
N ILE A 182 1.10 6.40 14.47
CA ILE A 182 -0.29 6.73 14.11
C ILE A 182 -0.33 7.86 13.06
N VAL A 183 0.63 8.77 13.12
CA VAL A 183 0.71 9.93 12.21
C VAL A 183 0.96 9.50 10.76
N ASP A 184 1.94 8.65 10.53
CA ASP A 184 2.25 8.18 9.17
C ASP A 184 1.22 7.17 8.64
N VAL A 185 0.58 6.39 9.54
CA VAL A 185 -0.59 5.58 9.25
C VAL A 185 -1.74 6.45 8.76
N PHE A 186 -2.06 7.53 9.49
CA PHE A 186 -3.10 8.48 9.08
C PHE A 186 -2.83 9.09 7.71
N TRP A 187 -1.62 9.61 7.47
CA TRP A 187 -1.28 10.24 6.20
C TRP A 187 -1.20 9.24 5.04
N GLY A 188 -0.79 8.00 5.29
CA GLY A 188 -0.86 6.92 4.30
C GLY A 188 -2.29 6.64 3.83
N ALA A 189 -3.26 6.60 4.76
CA ALA A 189 -4.67 6.42 4.44
C ALA A 189 -5.23 7.62 3.67
N VAL A 190 -4.98 8.85 4.15
CA VAL A 190 -5.41 10.10 3.50
C VAL A 190 -4.90 10.19 2.07
N LEU A 191 -3.62 9.88 1.84
CA LEU A 191 -3.02 9.88 0.51
C LEU A 191 -3.80 9.01 -0.46
N SER A 192 -4.08 7.76 -0.08
CA SER A 192 -4.80 6.84 -0.96
C SER A 192 -6.25 7.24 -1.19
N ILE A 193 -6.94 7.74 -0.17
CA ILE A 193 -8.30 8.24 -0.31
C ILE A 193 -8.34 9.40 -1.32
N VAL A 194 -7.44 10.37 -1.19
CA VAL A 194 -7.35 11.52 -2.09
C VAL A 194 -7.07 11.07 -3.53
N LEU A 195 -6.06 10.22 -3.71
CA LEU A 195 -5.70 9.70 -5.04
C LEU A 195 -6.85 8.90 -5.68
N TYR A 196 -7.55 8.10 -4.89
CA TYR A 196 -8.70 7.34 -5.36
C TYR A 196 -9.80 8.25 -5.89
N TYR A 197 -10.18 9.28 -5.16
CA TYR A 197 -11.20 10.23 -5.61
C TYR A 197 -10.75 11.05 -6.81
N ILE A 198 -9.47 11.46 -6.87
CA ILE A 198 -8.91 12.11 -8.06
C ILE A 198 -9.04 11.18 -9.27
N TYR A 199 -8.68 9.89 -9.13
CA TYR A 199 -8.82 8.91 -10.21
C TYR A 199 -10.27 8.82 -10.70
N ILE A 200 -11.23 8.67 -9.80
CA ILE A 200 -12.66 8.55 -10.14
C ILE A 200 -13.18 9.81 -10.89
N ILE A 201 -12.76 10.99 -10.47
CA ILE A 201 -13.13 12.24 -11.14
C ILE A 201 -12.52 12.29 -12.54
N CYS A 202 -11.23 12.01 -12.68
CA CYS A 202 -10.56 11.98 -13.98
C CYS A 202 -11.16 10.94 -14.93
N GLU A 203 -11.50 9.75 -14.44
CA GLU A 203 -12.16 8.70 -15.21
C GLU A 203 -13.52 9.15 -15.74
N LYS A 204 -14.34 9.79 -14.90
CA LYS A 204 -15.66 10.32 -15.31
C LYS A 204 -15.53 11.41 -16.37
N ILE A 205 -14.61 12.35 -16.18
CA ILE A 205 -14.35 13.42 -17.16
C ILE A 205 -13.91 12.81 -18.50
N PHE A 206 -12.98 11.86 -18.47
CA PHE A 206 -12.46 11.21 -19.67
C PHE A 206 -13.57 10.45 -20.43
N LYS A 207 -14.39 9.66 -19.72
CA LYS A 207 -15.53 8.96 -20.32
C LYS A 207 -16.54 9.91 -20.95
N ARG A 208 -16.80 11.06 -20.32
CA ARG A 208 -17.68 12.09 -20.87
C ARG A 208 -17.11 12.70 -22.16
N MET A 209 -15.83 13.04 -22.17
CA MET A 209 -15.17 13.61 -23.36
C MET A 209 -15.20 12.64 -24.56
N LEU A 210 -14.99 11.34 -24.30
CA LEU A 210 -15.08 10.32 -25.35
C LEU A 210 -16.50 10.25 -25.95
N LYS A 211 -17.53 10.25 -25.09
CA LYS A 211 -18.91 10.22 -25.54
C LYS A 211 -19.28 11.45 -26.41
N GLU A 212 -18.89 12.64 -25.95
CA GLU A 212 -19.12 13.89 -26.70
C GLU A 212 -18.39 13.91 -28.06
N LYS A 213 -17.24 13.22 -28.15
CA LYS A 213 -16.49 13.06 -29.40
C LYS A 213 -17.22 12.10 -30.39
N GLU A 214 -17.74 10.99 -29.85
CA GLU A 214 -18.49 10.01 -30.65
C GLU A 214 -19.81 10.61 -31.20
N GLU A 215 -20.49 11.47 -30.43
CA GLU A 215 -21.72 12.15 -30.85
C GLU A 215 -21.51 13.26 -31.94
N ARG A 216 -20.23 13.68 -32.13
CA ARG A 216 -19.85 14.71 -33.13
C ARG A 216 -19.42 14.14 -34.49
N ILE A 217 -19.24 12.83 -34.60
CA ILE A 217 -18.82 12.10 -35.81
C ILE A 217 -20.05 11.46 -36.44
#